data_d3ea26b1815bdb378a88059fdd6afe1a
#
_entry.id   d3ea26b1815bdb378a88059fdd6afe1a
#
_cell.length_a   1.000
_cell.length_b   1.000
_cell.length_c   1.000
_cell.angle_alpha   90.00
_cell.angle_beta   90.00
_cell.angle_gamma   90.00
#
_symmetry.space_group_name_H-M   'P 1'
#
loop_
_entity.id
_entity.type
_entity.pdbx_description
1 polymer ?
#
loop_
_entity_poly.entity_id
_entity_poly.type
_entity_poly.pdbx_seq_one_letter_code
_entity_poly.pdbx_strand_id
1 'polypeptide(L)'
;MNALWVAHDRNKDSSWKQSKPELLSLVSNLLFVRKFFPNFNRILFADDHTKKYLSQFNIPSLFNQTNTTVLNKSYKINPKFFWAYSKILAQRATNGPTVIFDLDFRMFKDISQLGFFKYQVGAYCFESIQDKYYYSKPQDILEGIMIGKDFDWDNYSLNVSCLYIRDNDFKNTYCDYALDYMYQWTSLNKDKDMEYCENYILFAEQYMLSQFVNKFNKKVAVLINDEQVGPLPSYGIDLGITLENSSNYFYHYGNGKRDYVVGNEKYNTEIDVIKNYADWALKDDRGLKILNEIYNINDDEGCFRKLDETLR
;
A
#
# COMPACT_ATOMS: atom_id res chain seq x y z
N MET A 1 -12.19 10.80 9.55
CA MET A 1 -10.91 10.16 9.16
C MET A 1 -10.89 9.97 7.65
N ASN A 2 -9.72 10.10 7.02
CA ASN A 2 -9.56 9.90 5.58
C ASN A 2 -9.02 8.48 5.31
N ALA A 3 -9.66 7.77 4.39
CA ALA A 3 -9.19 6.49 3.86
C ALA A 3 -8.67 6.70 2.44
N LEU A 4 -7.43 6.34 2.19
CA LEU A 4 -6.70 6.66 0.97
C LEU A 4 -6.40 5.40 0.17
N TRP A 5 -6.55 5.50 -1.14
CA TRP A 5 -6.04 4.55 -2.14
C TRP A 5 -5.24 5.32 -3.18
N VAL A 6 -4.15 4.73 -3.63
CA VAL A 6 -3.26 5.36 -4.58
C VAL A 6 -3.06 4.46 -5.79
N ALA A 7 -3.48 4.92 -6.93
CA ALA A 7 -3.29 4.26 -8.21
C ALA A 7 -2.54 5.21 -9.16
N HIS A 8 -1.36 4.79 -9.62
CA HIS A 8 -0.46 5.67 -10.38
C HIS A 8 0.24 4.91 -11.50
N ASP A 9 0.13 5.43 -12.73
CA ASP A 9 0.93 4.95 -13.86
C ASP A 9 2.35 5.50 -13.78
N ARG A 10 3.24 4.69 -13.22
CA ARG A 10 4.64 5.06 -13.01
C ARG A 10 5.44 5.18 -14.30
N ASN A 11 5.00 4.52 -15.35
CA ASN A 11 5.70 4.49 -16.64
C ASN A 11 5.30 5.64 -17.56
N LYS A 12 4.13 6.23 -17.34
CA LYS A 12 3.54 7.28 -18.20
C LYS A 12 3.45 6.91 -19.69
N ASP A 13 3.45 5.60 -19.97
CA ASP A 13 3.46 5.08 -21.35
C ASP A 13 2.08 4.65 -21.84
N SER A 14 1.04 4.97 -21.09
CA SER A 14 -0.36 4.60 -21.35
C SER A 14 -0.63 3.09 -21.43
N SER A 15 0.36 2.25 -21.17
CA SER A 15 0.22 0.79 -21.16
C SER A 15 -0.17 0.24 -19.77
N TRP A 16 -0.11 1.08 -18.73
CA TRP A 16 -0.42 0.65 -17.38
C TRP A 16 -1.87 0.21 -17.25
N LYS A 17 -2.04 -1.01 -16.82
CA LYS A 17 -3.33 -1.61 -16.51
C LYS A 17 -3.19 -2.43 -15.24
N GLN A 18 -4.25 -2.47 -14.45
CA GLN A 18 -4.33 -3.41 -13.33
C GLN A 18 -4.85 -4.75 -13.81
N SER A 19 -4.35 -5.82 -13.20
CA SER A 19 -4.90 -7.16 -13.42
C SER A 19 -6.32 -7.26 -12.82
N LYS A 20 -7.10 -8.24 -13.27
CA LYS A 20 -8.44 -8.51 -12.74
C LYS A 20 -8.43 -8.72 -11.22
N PRO A 21 -7.52 -9.51 -10.62
CA PRO A 21 -7.44 -9.64 -9.17
C PRO A 21 -7.16 -8.31 -8.45
N GLU A 22 -6.30 -7.46 -9.01
CA GLU A 22 -6.01 -6.15 -8.41
C GLU A 22 -7.25 -5.24 -8.44
N LEU A 23 -7.99 -5.20 -9.56
CA LEU A 23 -9.24 -4.44 -9.65
C LEU A 23 -10.30 -4.97 -8.69
N LEU A 24 -10.48 -6.30 -8.62
CA LEU A 24 -11.40 -6.93 -7.67
C LEU A 24 -10.99 -6.66 -6.24
N SER A 25 -9.70 -6.72 -5.94
CA SER A 25 -9.15 -6.42 -4.63
C SER A 25 -9.44 -4.98 -4.22
N LEU A 26 -9.13 -4.02 -5.09
CA LEU A 26 -9.41 -2.60 -4.87
C LEU A 26 -10.89 -2.37 -4.57
N VAL A 27 -11.78 -2.86 -5.43
CA VAL A 27 -13.22 -2.65 -5.28
C VAL A 27 -13.74 -3.32 -4.02
N SER A 28 -13.39 -4.58 -3.76
CA SER A 28 -13.85 -5.30 -2.56
C SER A 28 -13.39 -4.61 -1.27
N ASN A 29 -12.11 -4.21 -1.19
CA ASN A 29 -11.61 -3.49 -0.02
C ASN A 29 -12.36 -2.16 0.20
N LEU A 30 -12.58 -1.40 -0.87
CA LEU A 30 -13.33 -0.15 -0.81
C LEU A 30 -14.76 -0.34 -0.29
N LEU A 31 -15.43 -1.42 -0.74
CA LEU A 31 -16.78 -1.75 -0.28
C LEU A 31 -16.79 -2.16 1.18
N PHE A 32 -15.79 -2.92 1.64
CA PHE A 32 -15.66 -3.26 3.06
C PHE A 32 -15.38 -2.04 3.92
N VAL A 33 -14.48 -1.14 3.49
CA VAL A 33 -14.26 0.13 4.18
C VAL A 33 -15.55 0.95 4.24
N ARG A 34 -16.32 0.99 3.16
CA ARG A 34 -17.62 1.67 3.14
C ARG A 34 -18.62 1.05 4.12
N LYS A 35 -18.63 -0.29 4.24
CA LYS A 35 -19.50 -1.01 5.15
C LYS A 35 -19.14 -0.82 6.62
N PHE A 36 -17.86 -1.01 6.96
CA PHE A 36 -17.40 -0.97 8.34
C PHE A 36 -17.16 0.46 8.84
N PHE A 37 -16.79 1.37 7.95
CA PHE A 37 -16.44 2.75 8.26
C PHE A 37 -17.19 3.75 7.37
N PRO A 38 -18.54 3.79 7.45
CA PRO A 38 -19.36 4.61 6.54
C PRO A 38 -19.02 6.11 6.62
N ASN A 39 -18.51 6.56 7.76
CA ASN A 39 -18.12 7.96 8.00
C ASN A 39 -16.70 8.31 7.55
N PHE A 40 -15.94 7.36 6.98
CA PHE A 40 -14.63 7.68 6.44
C PHE A 40 -14.78 8.40 5.10
N ASN A 41 -14.00 9.46 4.93
CA ASN A 41 -13.85 10.13 3.67
C ASN A 41 -12.90 9.31 2.77
N ARG A 42 -13.46 8.61 1.78
CA ARG A 42 -12.73 7.73 0.86
C ARG A 42 -12.17 8.54 -0.29
N ILE A 43 -10.85 8.57 -0.42
CA ILE A 43 -10.15 9.41 -1.40
C ILE A 43 -9.30 8.51 -2.31
N LEU A 44 -9.52 8.60 -3.61
CA LEU A 44 -8.64 8.05 -4.63
C LEU A 44 -7.63 9.12 -5.05
N PHE A 45 -6.34 8.81 -4.91
CA PHE A 45 -5.27 9.55 -5.58
C PHE A 45 -4.87 8.78 -6.83
N ALA A 46 -4.93 9.44 -7.97
CA ALA A 46 -4.57 8.86 -9.27
C ALA A 46 -3.94 9.94 -10.15
N ASP A 47 -3.15 9.56 -11.14
CA ASP A 47 -2.89 10.42 -12.28
C ASP A 47 -4.08 10.40 -13.26
N ASP A 48 -4.09 11.29 -14.25
CA ASP A 48 -5.21 11.41 -15.18
C ASP A 48 -5.37 10.15 -16.04
N HIS A 49 -4.27 9.51 -16.43
CA HIS A 49 -4.32 8.28 -17.21
C HIS A 49 -4.95 7.14 -16.41
N THR A 50 -4.48 6.92 -15.19
CA THR A 50 -5.02 5.91 -14.28
C THR A 50 -6.49 6.17 -13.94
N LYS A 51 -6.86 7.43 -13.68
CA LYS A 51 -8.26 7.81 -13.46
C LYS A 51 -9.12 7.45 -14.67
N LYS A 52 -8.66 7.77 -15.89
CA LYS A 52 -9.39 7.45 -17.14
C LYS A 52 -9.58 5.93 -17.28
N TYR A 53 -8.54 5.15 -17.00
CA TYR A 53 -8.62 3.69 -17.01
C TYR A 53 -9.64 3.15 -16.00
N LEU A 54 -9.55 3.55 -14.73
CA LEU A 54 -10.49 3.12 -13.68
C LEU A 54 -11.94 3.58 -13.95
N SER A 55 -12.13 4.68 -14.71
CA SER A 55 -13.45 5.18 -15.09
C SER A 55 -14.17 4.27 -16.07
N GLN A 56 -13.48 3.45 -16.83
CA GLN A 56 -14.07 2.43 -17.71
C GLN A 56 -14.91 1.41 -16.92
N PHE A 57 -14.55 1.18 -15.66
CA PHE A 57 -15.24 0.29 -14.72
C PHE A 57 -16.09 1.07 -13.69
N ASN A 58 -16.28 2.36 -13.89
CA ASN A 58 -17.00 3.24 -12.96
C ASN A 58 -16.46 3.22 -11.50
N ILE A 59 -15.22 2.76 -11.28
CA ILE A 59 -14.58 2.64 -9.95
C ILE A 59 -14.49 4.00 -9.22
N PRO A 60 -14.11 5.13 -9.88
CA PRO A 60 -14.05 6.42 -9.19
C PRO A 60 -15.36 6.86 -8.53
N SER A 61 -16.52 6.37 -8.99
CA SER A 61 -17.83 6.70 -8.41
C SER A 61 -18.07 6.09 -7.01
N LEU A 62 -17.23 5.14 -6.59
CA LEU A 62 -17.28 4.53 -5.25
C LEU A 62 -16.56 5.37 -4.18
N PHE A 63 -15.76 6.33 -4.60
CA PHE A 63 -15.04 7.24 -3.71
C PHE A 63 -15.85 8.51 -3.41
N ASN A 64 -15.56 9.15 -2.29
CA ASN A 64 -16.11 10.48 -2.00
C ASN A 64 -15.39 11.56 -2.81
N GLN A 65 -14.08 11.33 -3.07
CA GLN A 65 -13.23 12.28 -3.79
C GLN A 65 -12.22 11.52 -4.66
N THR A 66 -11.89 12.11 -5.82
CA THR A 66 -10.76 11.67 -6.64
C THR A 66 -9.84 12.87 -6.85
N ASN A 67 -8.59 12.72 -6.43
CA ASN A 67 -7.56 13.76 -6.55
C ASN A 67 -6.54 13.35 -7.60
N THR A 68 -6.50 14.08 -8.72
CA THR A 68 -5.48 13.87 -9.77
C THR A 68 -4.39 14.94 -9.74
N THR A 69 -4.61 16.06 -9.04
CA THR A 69 -3.69 17.20 -9.04
C THR A 69 -2.33 16.85 -8.43
N VAL A 70 -2.31 16.02 -7.39
CA VAL A 70 -1.08 15.68 -6.68
C VAL A 70 -0.17 14.84 -7.55
N LEU A 71 -0.68 13.79 -8.19
CA LEU A 71 0.15 12.84 -8.96
C LEU A 71 0.46 13.31 -10.38
N ASN A 72 -0.30 14.25 -10.92
CA ASN A 72 -0.01 14.87 -12.20
C ASN A 72 1.12 15.91 -12.15
N LYS A 73 1.51 16.37 -10.96
CA LYS A 73 2.63 17.29 -10.83
C LYS A 73 3.93 16.59 -11.20
N SER A 74 4.81 17.31 -11.92
CA SER A 74 6.17 16.83 -12.17
C SER A 74 7.01 17.00 -10.91
N TYR A 75 7.46 15.90 -10.35
CA TYR A 75 8.40 15.88 -9.24
C TYR A 75 9.77 15.43 -9.73
N LYS A 76 10.82 15.88 -9.08
CA LYS A 76 12.20 15.48 -9.41
C LYS A 76 12.56 14.12 -8.80
N ILE A 77 11.59 13.30 -8.48
CA ILE A 77 11.75 11.93 -7.98
C ILE A 77 11.36 10.99 -9.12
N ASN A 78 12.16 9.97 -9.38
CA ASN A 78 11.84 8.99 -10.40
C ASN A 78 10.82 7.98 -9.86
N PRO A 79 9.57 7.97 -10.37
CA PRO A 79 8.51 7.09 -9.87
C PRO A 79 8.72 5.61 -10.23
N LYS A 80 9.61 5.32 -11.19
CA LYS A 80 9.99 3.93 -11.51
C LYS A 80 10.86 3.35 -10.40
N PHE A 81 11.74 4.16 -9.82
CA PHE A 81 12.57 3.77 -8.68
C PHE A 81 11.76 3.66 -7.39
N PHE A 82 10.92 4.64 -7.12
CA PHE A 82 10.21 4.75 -5.86
C PHE A 82 8.70 4.56 -6.08
N TRP A 83 8.24 3.32 -6.14
CA TRP A 83 6.79 3.06 -6.29
C TRP A 83 5.96 3.63 -5.13
N ALA A 84 6.54 3.67 -3.92
CA ALA A 84 5.89 4.21 -2.73
C ALA A 84 5.77 5.73 -2.74
N TYR A 85 6.49 6.41 -3.62
CA TYR A 85 6.49 7.86 -3.75
C TYR A 85 5.08 8.45 -3.83
N SER A 86 4.22 7.87 -4.65
CA SER A 86 2.84 8.33 -4.81
C SER A 86 2.00 8.13 -3.53
N LYS A 87 2.25 7.06 -2.75
CA LYS A 87 1.60 6.85 -1.45
C LYS A 87 2.00 7.91 -0.44
N ILE A 88 3.29 8.22 -0.37
CA ILE A 88 3.82 9.25 0.55
C ILE A 88 3.32 10.63 0.17
N LEU A 89 3.26 10.96 -1.13
CA LEU A 89 2.65 12.21 -1.60
C LEU A 89 1.17 12.32 -1.24
N ALA A 90 0.41 11.26 -1.41
CA ALA A 90 -1.02 11.24 -1.06
C ALA A 90 -1.23 11.47 0.44
N GLN A 91 -0.42 10.82 1.29
CA GLN A 91 -0.45 11.04 2.73
C GLN A 91 -0.08 12.48 3.09
N ARG A 92 0.99 13.00 2.48
CA ARG A 92 1.45 14.39 2.72
C ARG A 92 0.42 15.42 2.31
N ALA A 93 -0.30 15.19 1.22
CA ALA A 93 -1.33 16.09 0.69
C ALA A 93 -2.67 16.03 1.47
N THR A 94 -2.83 15.08 2.38
CA THR A 94 -4.09 14.87 3.10
C THR A 94 -3.98 15.37 4.53
N ASN A 95 -4.83 16.31 4.93
CA ASN A 95 -4.88 16.83 6.30
C ASN A 95 -5.64 15.88 7.24
N GLY A 96 -5.19 15.85 8.50
CA GLY A 96 -5.81 15.09 9.59
C GLY A 96 -5.46 13.61 9.59
N PRO A 97 -6.14 12.80 10.42
CA PRO A 97 -5.90 11.37 10.53
C PRO A 97 -6.16 10.65 9.20
N THR A 98 -5.21 9.80 8.81
CA THR A 98 -5.29 9.03 7.55
C THR A 98 -5.09 7.55 7.79
N VAL A 99 -5.82 6.72 7.06
CA VAL A 99 -5.48 5.32 6.82
C VAL A 99 -5.27 5.13 5.32
N ILE A 100 -4.15 4.55 4.91
CA ILE A 100 -3.87 4.20 3.52
C ILE A 100 -3.83 2.69 3.37
N PHE A 101 -4.42 2.20 2.29
CA PHE A 101 -4.45 0.79 1.94
C PHE A 101 -3.71 0.55 0.64
N ASP A 102 -2.93 -0.52 0.58
CA ASP A 102 -2.45 -1.02 -0.69
C ASP A 102 -3.62 -1.49 -1.56
N LEU A 103 -3.47 -1.40 -2.86
CA LEU A 103 -4.54 -1.79 -3.80
C LEU A 103 -4.90 -3.27 -3.70
N ASP A 104 -3.96 -4.07 -3.22
CA ASP A 104 -4.08 -5.51 -3.02
C ASP A 104 -4.34 -5.93 -1.56
N PHE A 105 -4.46 -4.97 -0.64
CA PHE A 105 -4.89 -5.24 0.72
C PHE A 105 -6.42 -5.37 0.78
N ARG A 106 -6.90 -6.40 1.44
CA ARG A 106 -8.33 -6.67 1.64
C ARG A 106 -8.65 -6.85 3.10
N MET A 107 -9.70 -6.21 3.53
CA MET A 107 -10.20 -6.31 4.89
C MET A 107 -11.55 -7.02 4.88
N PHE A 108 -11.69 -8.06 5.70
CA PHE A 108 -12.91 -8.86 5.79
C PHE A 108 -13.71 -8.59 7.08
N LYS A 109 -13.07 -7.99 8.08
CA LYS A 109 -13.70 -7.64 9.35
C LYS A 109 -13.35 -6.21 9.76
N ASP A 110 -14.15 -5.68 10.67
CA ASP A 110 -13.94 -4.37 11.26
C ASP A 110 -12.73 -4.38 12.21
N ILE A 111 -11.60 -3.85 11.72
CA ILE A 111 -10.35 -3.75 12.51
C ILE A 111 -10.44 -2.71 13.64
N SER A 112 -11.45 -1.83 13.66
CA SER A 112 -11.63 -0.89 14.77
C SER A 112 -11.96 -1.59 16.08
N GLN A 113 -12.64 -2.73 16.01
CA GLN A 113 -12.98 -3.56 17.18
C GLN A 113 -11.73 -4.11 17.88
N LEU A 114 -10.63 -4.27 17.15
CA LEU A 114 -9.34 -4.66 17.70
C LEU A 114 -8.59 -3.49 18.37
N GLY A 115 -9.11 -2.28 18.24
CA GLY A 115 -8.47 -1.08 18.77
C GLY A 115 -7.40 -0.46 17.86
N PHE A 116 -7.33 -0.87 16.60
CA PHE A 116 -6.32 -0.39 15.63
C PHE A 116 -6.21 1.13 15.58
N PHE A 117 -7.35 1.83 15.58
CA PHE A 117 -7.42 3.29 15.53
C PHE A 117 -7.29 3.98 16.91
N LYS A 118 -7.06 3.24 17.99
CA LYS A 118 -6.86 3.84 19.33
C LYS A 118 -5.46 4.43 19.50
N TYR A 119 -4.47 3.91 18.77
CA TYR A 119 -3.07 4.30 18.87
C TYR A 119 -2.72 5.45 17.93
N GLN A 120 -1.49 5.95 18.01
CA GLN A 120 -1.02 7.07 17.20
C GLN A 120 -0.67 6.63 15.78
N VAL A 121 -0.15 5.40 15.66
CA VAL A 121 0.17 4.74 14.39
C VAL A 121 -0.42 3.33 14.41
N GLY A 122 -0.89 2.86 13.28
CA GLY A 122 -1.29 1.48 13.05
C GLY A 122 -0.64 1.00 11.76
N ALA A 123 -0.10 -0.23 11.77
CA ALA A 123 0.57 -0.84 10.63
C ALA A 123 0.12 -2.29 10.43
N TYR A 124 0.45 -2.88 9.29
CA TYR A 124 0.10 -4.26 9.01
C TYR A 124 0.85 -5.22 9.96
N CYS A 125 2.19 -5.20 9.93
CA CYS A 125 3.03 -5.98 10.84
C CYS A 125 4.41 -5.33 10.98
N PHE A 126 5.21 -5.84 11.93
CA PHE A 126 6.65 -5.63 11.90
C PHE A 126 7.31 -6.67 11.01
N GLU A 127 8.41 -6.28 10.37
CA GLU A 127 9.28 -7.13 9.57
C GLU A 127 10.71 -7.05 10.11
N SER A 128 11.44 -8.17 10.10
CA SER A 128 12.84 -8.19 10.49
C SER A 128 13.72 -7.67 9.35
N ILE A 129 14.58 -6.71 9.64
CA ILE A 129 15.60 -6.24 8.67
C ILE A 129 16.79 -7.20 8.52
N GLN A 130 16.83 -8.27 9.32
CA GLN A 130 17.85 -9.31 9.16
C GLN A 130 17.64 -10.16 7.90
N ASP A 131 16.46 -10.08 7.31
CA ASP A 131 16.22 -10.61 5.97
C ASP A 131 16.99 -9.77 4.94
N LYS A 132 18.23 -10.22 4.67
CA LYS A 132 19.17 -9.56 3.75
C LYS A 132 18.63 -9.40 2.31
N TYR A 133 17.54 -10.08 1.98
CA TYR A 133 16.95 -10.01 0.65
C TYR A 133 16.19 -8.70 0.43
N TYR A 134 15.54 -8.16 1.48
CA TYR A 134 14.70 -6.97 1.36
C TYR A 134 15.33 -5.70 1.91
N TYR A 135 16.29 -5.80 2.84
CA TYR A 135 16.82 -4.64 3.53
C TYR A 135 18.35 -4.56 3.41
N SER A 136 18.82 -3.59 2.66
CA SER A 136 20.25 -3.22 2.65
C SER A 136 20.63 -2.51 3.94
N LYS A 137 21.91 -2.57 4.30
CA LYS A 137 22.39 -1.85 5.47
C LYS A 137 22.20 -0.34 5.30
N PRO A 138 21.80 0.39 6.36
CA PRO A 138 21.61 1.83 6.29
C PRO A 138 22.82 2.59 5.73
N GLN A 139 24.04 2.14 6.03
CA GLN A 139 25.29 2.76 5.52
C GLN A 139 25.34 2.76 3.99
N ASP A 140 24.92 1.66 3.35
CA ASP A 140 24.97 1.52 1.89
C ASP A 140 23.87 2.36 1.23
N ILE A 141 22.75 2.53 1.90
CA ILE A 141 21.57 3.27 1.40
C ILE A 141 21.74 4.78 1.56
N LEU A 142 22.48 5.20 2.58
CA LEU A 142 22.67 6.61 2.96
C LEU A 142 23.96 7.20 2.43
N GLU A 143 24.72 6.48 1.59
CA GLU A 143 25.95 7.01 1.01
C GLU A 143 25.68 8.31 0.25
N GLY A 144 26.33 9.39 0.67
CA GLY A 144 26.12 10.72 0.08
C GLY A 144 24.82 11.43 0.46
N ILE A 145 23.96 10.80 1.27
CA ILE A 145 22.68 11.35 1.74
C ILE A 145 22.80 11.76 3.20
N MET A 146 22.34 12.97 3.53
CA MET A 146 22.45 13.52 4.89
C MET A 146 21.30 13.13 5.81
N ILE A 147 20.18 12.67 5.24
CA ILE A 147 18.95 12.31 5.97
C ILE A 147 19.17 11.03 6.76
N GLY A 148 18.66 11.00 7.98
CA GLY A 148 18.64 9.81 8.82
C GLY A 148 19.96 9.46 9.53
N LYS A 149 20.99 10.31 9.43
CA LYS A 149 22.26 10.09 10.15
C LYS A 149 22.13 10.08 11.66
N ASP A 150 21.07 10.69 12.18
CA ASP A 150 20.76 10.81 13.60
C ASP A 150 19.73 9.76 14.07
N PHE A 151 19.35 8.81 13.21
CA PHE A 151 18.49 7.70 13.60
C PHE A 151 19.28 6.57 14.26
N ASP A 152 18.65 5.96 15.24
CA ASP A 152 19.10 4.69 15.81
C ASP A 152 18.45 3.57 15.00
N TRP A 153 19.18 3.07 14.01
CA TRP A 153 18.71 2.07 13.06
C TRP A 153 18.59 0.70 13.74
N ASP A 154 17.45 0.47 14.39
CA ASP A 154 17.11 -0.81 15.02
C ASP A 154 16.79 -1.89 13.97
N ASN A 155 16.43 -3.07 14.45
CA ASN A 155 16.26 -4.27 13.62
C ASN A 155 14.85 -4.47 13.06
N TYR A 156 13.99 -3.45 13.08
CA TYR A 156 12.60 -3.59 12.67
C TYR A 156 12.22 -2.62 11.56
N SER A 157 11.39 -3.11 10.65
CA SER A 157 10.69 -2.33 9.66
C SER A 157 9.18 -2.49 9.84
N LEU A 158 8.39 -1.54 9.34
CA LEU A 158 6.93 -1.58 9.40
C LEU A 158 6.36 -1.88 8.02
N ASN A 159 5.70 -3.01 7.86
CA ASN A 159 4.91 -3.25 6.66
C ASN A 159 3.69 -2.33 6.66
N VAL A 160 3.56 -1.54 5.61
CA VAL A 160 2.58 -0.45 5.50
C VAL A 160 1.47 -0.72 4.48
N SER A 161 1.18 -1.99 4.22
CA SER A 161 0.06 -2.37 3.34
C SER A 161 -1.30 -1.88 3.85
N CYS A 162 -1.39 -1.69 5.17
CA CYS A 162 -2.42 -0.93 5.85
C CYS A 162 -1.72 -0.02 6.86
N LEU A 163 -1.68 1.28 6.61
CA LEU A 163 -0.99 2.25 7.47
C LEU A 163 -1.96 3.30 7.96
N TYR A 164 -2.14 3.39 9.27
CA TYR A 164 -2.86 4.46 9.94
C TYR A 164 -1.92 5.42 10.65
N ILE A 165 -2.10 6.73 10.46
CA ILE A 165 -1.39 7.78 11.19
C ILE A 165 -2.42 8.79 11.67
N ARG A 166 -2.48 8.99 13.01
CA ARG A 166 -3.40 9.92 13.65
C ARG A 166 -2.89 11.35 13.63
N ASP A 167 -1.65 11.53 14.00
CA ASP A 167 -0.99 12.82 14.20
C ASP A 167 -0.55 13.41 12.86
N ASN A 168 -1.12 14.56 12.51
CA ASN A 168 -0.85 15.21 11.23
C ASN A 168 0.58 15.76 11.12
N ASP A 169 1.13 16.30 12.21
CA ASP A 169 2.48 16.87 12.20
C ASP A 169 3.52 15.77 12.11
N PHE A 170 3.34 14.68 12.85
CA PHE A 170 4.17 13.48 12.74
C PHE A 170 4.13 12.93 11.30
N LYS A 171 2.93 12.77 10.74
CA LYS A 171 2.74 12.29 9.36
C LYS A 171 3.47 13.17 8.35
N ASN A 172 3.28 14.48 8.44
CA ASN A 172 3.90 15.43 7.52
C ASN A 172 5.42 15.40 7.64
N THR A 173 5.95 15.37 8.86
CA THR A 173 7.39 15.28 9.11
C THR A 173 7.99 14.01 8.50
N TYR A 174 7.36 12.85 8.74
CA TYR A 174 7.77 11.60 8.11
C TYR A 174 7.74 11.67 6.58
N CYS A 175 6.62 12.15 6.01
CA CYS A 175 6.48 12.25 4.56
C CYS A 175 7.52 13.19 3.93
N ASP A 176 7.80 14.34 4.57
CA ASP A 176 8.80 15.30 4.09
C ASP A 176 10.20 14.68 4.09
N TYR A 177 10.57 13.93 5.13
CA TYR A 177 11.84 13.20 5.20
C TYR A 177 11.94 12.11 4.13
N ALA A 178 10.90 11.31 3.96
CA ALA A 178 10.89 10.25 2.96
C ALA A 178 11.00 10.80 1.53
N LEU A 179 10.27 11.89 1.23
CA LEU A 179 10.33 12.55 -0.08
C LEU A 179 11.70 13.19 -0.33
N ASP A 180 12.31 13.81 0.68
CA ASP A 180 13.62 14.41 0.57
C ASP A 180 14.71 13.34 0.36
N TYR A 181 14.64 12.20 1.05
CA TYR A 181 15.48 11.05 0.79
C TYR A 181 15.37 10.57 -0.67
N MET A 182 14.15 10.35 -1.16
CA MET A 182 13.90 9.90 -2.53
C MET A 182 14.43 10.91 -3.57
N TYR A 183 14.32 12.20 -3.28
CA TYR A 183 14.82 13.27 -4.11
C TYR A 183 16.36 13.28 -4.16
N GLN A 184 17.02 13.22 -3.00
CA GLN A 184 18.49 13.19 -2.92
C GLN A 184 19.03 11.94 -3.62
N TRP A 185 18.43 10.78 -3.33
CA TRP A 185 18.84 9.53 -3.97
C TRP A 185 18.68 9.57 -5.49
N THR A 186 17.55 10.05 -6.00
CA THR A 186 17.32 10.20 -7.45
C THR A 186 18.35 11.15 -8.07
N SER A 187 18.72 12.21 -7.38
CA SER A 187 19.67 13.20 -7.86
C SER A 187 21.09 12.64 -7.96
N LEU A 188 21.50 11.80 -7.01
CA LEU A 188 22.83 11.18 -6.95
C LEU A 188 22.94 9.99 -7.92
N ASN A 189 21.84 9.35 -8.29
CA ASN A 189 21.84 8.08 -9.02
C ASN A 189 21.13 8.18 -10.39
N LYS A 190 21.18 9.34 -11.04
CA LYS A 190 20.51 9.59 -12.33
C LYS A 190 20.88 8.62 -13.44
N ASP A 191 22.11 8.14 -13.43
CA ASP A 191 22.71 7.33 -14.50
C ASP A 191 22.81 5.83 -14.14
N LYS A 192 22.29 5.42 -12.97
CA LYS A 192 22.30 4.01 -12.57
C LYS A 192 21.16 3.24 -13.25
N ASP A 193 21.50 2.06 -13.74
CA ASP A 193 20.54 1.12 -14.29
C ASP A 193 19.63 0.54 -13.19
N MET A 194 18.37 0.29 -13.53
CA MET A 194 17.22 0.22 -12.62
C MET A 194 16.99 -1.14 -11.96
N GLU A 195 17.81 -2.15 -12.21
CA GLU A 195 17.46 -3.55 -11.90
C GLU A 195 17.34 -3.93 -10.41
N TYR A 196 17.79 -3.08 -9.46
CA TYR A 196 17.87 -3.49 -8.04
C TYR A 196 17.43 -2.41 -7.04
N CYS A 197 16.20 -1.89 -7.18
CA CYS A 197 15.78 -0.75 -6.36
C CYS A 197 14.79 -1.05 -5.24
N GLU A 198 14.34 -2.29 -5.04
CA GLU A 198 13.35 -2.63 -4.00
C GLU A 198 13.83 -2.20 -2.60
N ASN A 199 15.10 -2.41 -2.28
CA ASN A 199 15.68 -2.06 -0.99
C ASN A 199 15.58 -0.56 -0.64
N TYR A 200 15.78 0.31 -1.62
CA TYR A 200 15.70 1.77 -1.41
C TYR A 200 14.27 2.24 -1.20
N ILE A 201 13.31 1.57 -1.85
CA ILE A 201 11.88 1.88 -1.73
C ILE A 201 11.39 1.48 -0.35
N LEU A 202 11.68 0.25 0.07
CA LEU A 202 11.32 -0.27 1.38
C LEU A 202 11.96 0.55 2.50
N PHE A 203 13.19 1.01 2.29
CA PHE A 203 13.85 1.92 3.21
C PHE A 203 13.06 3.21 3.40
N ALA A 204 12.68 3.89 2.31
CA ALA A 204 12.01 5.18 2.36
C ALA A 204 10.58 5.09 2.94
N GLU A 205 9.87 4.02 2.63
CA GLU A 205 8.47 3.84 3.02
C GLU A 205 8.34 3.15 4.38
N GLN A 206 9.03 2.06 4.59
CA GLN A 206 8.79 1.13 5.70
C GLN A 206 9.81 1.31 6.82
N TYR A 207 11.09 1.21 6.50
CA TYR A 207 12.13 1.25 7.50
C TYR A 207 12.27 2.65 8.11
N MET A 208 12.22 3.70 7.29
CA MET A 208 12.26 5.08 7.76
C MET A 208 11.08 5.39 8.69
N LEU A 209 9.87 4.92 8.38
CA LEU A 209 8.72 5.09 9.25
C LEU A 209 8.94 4.43 10.62
N SER A 210 9.49 3.21 10.65
CA SER A 210 9.83 2.52 11.90
C SER A 210 10.79 3.36 12.76
N GLN A 211 11.82 3.92 12.15
CA GLN A 211 12.78 4.79 12.85
C GLN A 211 12.14 6.09 13.36
N PHE A 212 11.23 6.68 12.59
CA PHE A 212 10.47 7.85 13.03
C PHE A 212 9.58 7.54 14.23
N VAL A 213 8.88 6.41 14.19
CA VAL A 213 8.05 5.96 15.32
C VAL A 213 8.88 5.81 16.58
N ASN A 214 10.04 5.17 16.49
CA ASN A 214 10.96 5.01 17.62
C ASN A 214 11.48 6.37 18.12
N LYS A 215 12.05 7.18 17.24
CA LYS A 215 12.60 8.52 17.57
C LYS A 215 11.58 9.45 18.24
N PHE A 216 10.32 9.44 17.78
CA PHE A 216 9.25 10.27 18.32
C PHE A 216 8.41 9.57 19.41
N ASN A 217 8.86 8.41 19.88
CA ASN A 217 8.21 7.63 20.93
C ASN A 217 6.69 7.40 20.69
N LYS A 218 6.33 7.06 19.45
CA LYS A 218 4.94 6.79 19.08
C LYS A 218 4.63 5.31 19.30
N LYS A 219 3.46 4.99 19.85
CA LYS A 219 2.97 3.61 19.95
C LYS A 219 2.36 3.18 18.63
N VAL A 220 2.74 1.99 18.18
CA VAL A 220 2.27 1.36 16.93
C VAL A 220 1.44 0.14 17.24
N ALA A 221 0.18 0.14 16.82
CA ALA A 221 -0.64 -1.06 16.79
C ALA A 221 -0.36 -1.84 15.50
N VAL A 222 -0.05 -3.13 15.61
CA VAL A 222 0.11 -4.00 14.44
C VAL A 222 -1.05 -4.97 14.32
N LEU A 223 -1.53 -5.15 13.08
CA LEU A 223 -2.62 -6.08 12.78
C LEU A 223 -2.17 -7.53 12.95
N ILE A 224 -0.94 -7.84 12.55
CA ILE A 224 -0.37 -9.18 12.71
C ILE A 224 0.87 -9.08 13.59
N ASN A 225 0.96 -9.97 14.56
CA ASN A 225 2.19 -10.32 15.24
C ASN A 225 2.77 -11.58 14.58
N ASP A 226 3.87 -11.42 13.86
CA ASP A 226 4.61 -12.54 13.27
C ASP A 226 5.67 -13.01 14.24
N GLU A 227 5.44 -14.17 14.83
CA GLU A 227 6.38 -14.76 15.80
C GLU A 227 7.76 -15.05 15.20
N GLN A 228 7.87 -15.21 13.88
CA GLN A 228 9.14 -15.41 13.19
C GLN A 228 10.03 -14.16 13.21
N VAL A 229 9.43 -12.98 13.37
CA VAL A 229 10.14 -11.70 13.48
C VAL A 229 10.77 -11.54 14.87
N GLY A 230 10.29 -12.29 15.85
CA GLY A 230 10.71 -12.19 17.24
C GLY A 230 9.80 -11.29 18.08
N PRO A 231 10.23 -10.94 19.32
CA PRO A 231 9.42 -10.11 20.20
C PRO A 231 9.23 -8.71 19.63
N LEU A 232 8.02 -8.18 19.80
CA LEU A 232 7.72 -6.81 19.37
C LEU A 232 8.65 -5.80 20.06
N PRO A 233 9.06 -4.74 19.35
CA PRO A 233 9.78 -3.64 19.98
C PRO A 233 8.94 -2.96 21.07
N SER A 234 9.59 -2.27 22.01
CA SER A 234 8.92 -1.66 23.18
C SER A 234 7.80 -0.66 22.83
N TYR A 235 7.79 -0.18 21.61
CA TYR A 235 6.75 0.71 21.07
C TYR A 235 5.65 -0.01 20.28
N GLY A 236 5.80 -1.33 20.05
CA GLY A 236 4.83 -2.18 19.37
C GLY A 236 3.69 -2.61 20.30
N ILE A 237 2.48 -2.66 19.76
CA ILE A 237 1.27 -3.14 20.45
C ILE A 237 0.66 -4.25 19.59
N ASP A 238 0.62 -5.44 20.14
CA ASP A 238 -0.05 -6.59 19.54
C ASP A 238 -1.57 -6.47 19.66
N LEU A 239 -2.28 -6.62 18.55
CA LEU A 239 -3.74 -6.66 18.52
C LEU A 239 -4.29 -8.10 18.59
N GLY A 240 -3.43 -9.09 18.77
CA GLY A 240 -3.83 -10.48 19.02
C GLY A 240 -4.23 -11.27 17.76
N ILE A 241 -3.79 -10.83 16.57
CA ILE A 241 -3.97 -11.60 15.35
C ILE A 241 -2.64 -12.28 15.01
N THR A 242 -2.66 -13.60 14.94
CA THR A 242 -1.52 -14.42 14.50
C THR A 242 -1.60 -14.65 12.99
N LEU A 243 -0.48 -15.08 12.38
CA LEU A 243 -0.46 -15.47 10.96
C LEU A 243 -1.50 -16.54 10.64
N GLU A 244 -1.70 -17.52 11.53
CA GLU A 244 -2.65 -18.63 11.34
C GLU A 244 -4.11 -18.17 11.22
N ASN A 245 -4.50 -17.14 11.99
CA ASN A 245 -5.88 -16.65 11.98
C ASN A 245 -6.10 -15.37 11.16
N SER A 246 -5.03 -14.81 10.59
CA SER A 246 -5.08 -13.54 9.86
C SER A 246 -6.03 -13.56 8.68
N SER A 247 -6.12 -14.68 7.96
CA SER A 247 -7.01 -14.86 6.80
C SER A 247 -8.49 -14.64 7.13
N ASN A 248 -8.89 -14.73 8.40
CA ASN A 248 -10.24 -14.43 8.86
C ASN A 248 -10.54 -12.91 8.94
N TYR A 249 -9.52 -12.07 8.94
CA TYR A 249 -9.62 -10.62 9.12
C TYR A 249 -9.26 -9.83 7.87
N PHE A 250 -8.20 -10.24 7.17
CA PHE A 250 -7.68 -9.56 5.99
C PHE A 250 -6.81 -10.49 5.16
N TYR A 251 -6.53 -10.05 3.96
CA TYR A 251 -5.61 -10.69 3.05
C TYR A 251 -4.76 -9.62 2.34
N HIS A 252 -3.47 -9.90 2.24
CA HIS A 252 -2.54 -9.07 1.49
C HIS A 252 -1.78 -9.94 0.50
N TYR A 253 -1.80 -9.57 -0.76
CA TYR A 253 -1.23 -10.38 -1.85
C TYR A 253 0.29 -10.49 -1.80
N GLY A 254 0.97 -9.47 -1.26
CA GLY A 254 2.43 -9.46 -1.16
C GLY A 254 3.16 -9.82 -2.45
N ASN A 255 4.28 -10.54 -2.32
CA ASN A 255 5.10 -10.99 -3.45
C ASN A 255 4.47 -12.10 -4.30
N GLY A 256 3.37 -12.71 -3.87
CA GLY A 256 2.64 -13.73 -4.62
C GLY A 256 1.98 -13.25 -5.93
N LYS A 257 1.99 -11.94 -6.20
CA LYS A 257 1.47 -11.36 -7.46
C LYS A 257 2.14 -11.90 -8.72
N ARG A 258 3.39 -12.34 -8.63
CA ARG A 258 4.17 -12.87 -9.76
C ARG A 258 3.70 -14.26 -10.20
N ASP A 259 2.97 -14.97 -9.34
CA ASP A 259 2.50 -16.34 -9.60
C ASP A 259 1.14 -16.39 -10.31
N TYR A 260 0.51 -15.23 -10.54
CA TYR A 260 -0.80 -15.16 -11.19
C TYR A 260 -0.65 -15.08 -12.71
N VAL A 261 -0.49 -16.23 -13.31
CA VAL A 261 -0.63 -16.40 -14.77
C VAL A 261 -2.11 -16.63 -15.08
N VAL A 262 -2.64 -15.90 -16.07
CA VAL A 262 -4.00 -16.13 -16.58
C VAL A 262 -4.16 -17.59 -16.93
N GLY A 263 -5.21 -18.24 -16.42
CA GLY A 263 -5.44 -19.68 -16.60
C GLY A 263 -4.82 -20.60 -15.53
N ASN A 264 -4.11 -20.04 -14.55
CA ASN A 264 -3.63 -20.82 -13.42
C ASN A 264 -4.79 -21.14 -12.47
N GLU A 265 -4.88 -22.37 -11.99
CA GLU A 265 -5.93 -22.83 -11.09
C GLU A 265 -5.97 -22.01 -9.79
N LYS A 266 -4.81 -21.64 -9.22
CA LYS A 266 -4.69 -20.79 -8.04
C LYS A 266 -5.27 -19.40 -8.28
N TYR A 267 -5.03 -18.80 -9.45
CA TYR A 267 -5.57 -17.50 -9.84
C TYR A 267 -7.10 -17.52 -9.86
N ASN A 268 -7.69 -18.52 -10.51
CA ASN A 268 -9.14 -18.66 -10.58
C ASN A 268 -9.77 -18.87 -9.21
N THR A 269 -9.17 -19.72 -8.38
CA THR A 269 -9.64 -19.99 -7.00
C THR A 269 -9.68 -18.70 -6.17
N GLU A 270 -8.68 -17.84 -6.28
CA GLU A 270 -8.66 -16.61 -5.50
C GLU A 270 -9.64 -15.56 -6.01
N ILE A 271 -9.82 -15.45 -7.31
CA ILE A 271 -10.89 -14.61 -7.88
C ILE A 271 -12.24 -15.05 -7.34
N ASP A 272 -12.50 -16.34 -7.34
CA ASP A 272 -13.77 -16.91 -6.85
C ASP A 272 -13.96 -16.66 -5.34
N VAL A 273 -12.90 -16.80 -4.55
CA VAL A 273 -12.94 -16.49 -3.12
C VAL A 273 -13.31 -15.02 -2.89
N ILE A 274 -12.68 -14.08 -3.61
CA ILE A 274 -13.00 -12.65 -3.50
C ILE A 274 -14.46 -12.39 -3.85
N LYS A 275 -14.89 -12.96 -4.98
CA LYS A 275 -16.24 -12.78 -5.51
C LYS A 275 -17.29 -13.33 -4.56
N ASN A 276 -17.12 -14.57 -4.14
CA ASN A 276 -18.06 -15.25 -3.23
C ASN A 276 -18.15 -14.54 -1.89
N TYR A 277 -17.01 -14.09 -1.35
CA TYR A 277 -17.01 -13.34 -0.09
C TYR A 277 -17.72 -11.98 -0.25
N ALA A 278 -17.46 -11.26 -1.34
CA ALA A 278 -18.11 -9.99 -1.60
C ALA A 278 -19.63 -10.16 -1.79
N ASP A 279 -20.08 -11.16 -2.53
CA ASP A 279 -21.50 -11.46 -2.71
C ASP A 279 -22.20 -11.79 -1.40
N TRP A 280 -21.54 -12.57 -0.52
CA TRP A 280 -22.08 -12.92 0.78
C TRP A 280 -22.15 -11.73 1.73
N ALA A 281 -21.11 -10.89 1.76
CA ALA A 281 -20.97 -9.84 2.78
C ALA A 281 -21.64 -8.51 2.38
N LEU A 282 -21.83 -8.24 1.10
CA LEU A 282 -22.18 -6.93 0.55
C LEU A 282 -23.48 -6.93 -0.26
N LYS A 283 -24.43 -7.79 0.08
CA LYS A 283 -25.75 -7.88 -0.58
C LYS A 283 -26.34 -6.49 -0.79
N ASP A 284 -26.87 -6.27 -1.99
CA ASP A 284 -27.64 -5.08 -2.41
C ASP A 284 -26.82 -3.76 -2.48
N ASP A 285 -25.49 -3.80 -2.59
CA ASP A 285 -24.67 -2.61 -2.77
C ASP A 285 -24.43 -2.30 -4.28
N ARG A 286 -24.52 -1.00 -4.64
CA ARG A 286 -24.18 -0.51 -6.00
C ARG A 286 -22.76 -0.95 -6.44
N GLY A 287 -21.83 -1.01 -5.50
CA GLY A 287 -20.47 -1.46 -5.77
C GLY A 287 -20.38 -2.93 -6.13
N LEU A 288 -21.33 -3.75 -5.67
CA LEU A 288 -21.40 -5.16 -6.06
C LEU A 288 -21.69 -5.32 -7.56
N LYS A 289 -22.45 -4.40 -8.16
CA LYS A 289 -22.63 -4.39 -9.61
C LYS A 289 -21.31 -4.18 -10.35
N ILE A 290 -20.51 -3.19 -9.90
CA ILE A 290 -19.18 -2.91 -10.47
C ILE A 290 -18.25 -4.12 -10.30
N LEU A 291 -18.25 -4.74 -9.10
CA LEU A 291 -17.46 -5.94 -8.85
C LEU A 291 -17.83 -7.08 -9.80
N ASN A 292 -19.13 -7.29 -10.02
CA ASN A 292 -19.65 -8.30 -10.94
C ASN A 292 -19.28 -8.01 -12.41
N GLU A 293 -19.34 -6.75 -12.82
CA GLU A 293 -18.92 -6.34 -14.15
C GLU A 293 -17.42 -6.68 -14.38
N ILE A 294 -16.55 -6.35 -13.39
CA ILE A 294 -15.12 -6.69 -13.47
C ILE A 294 -14.92 -8.21 -13.47
N TYR A 295 -15.62 -8.95 -12.62
CA TYR A 295 -15.52 -10.41 -12.54
C TYR A 295 -15.82 -11.08 -13.88
N ASN A 296 -16.82 -10.59 -14.61
CA ASN A 296 -17.28 -11.17 -15.88
C ASN A 296 -16.48 -10.71 -17.10
N ILE A 297 -15.46 -9.87 -16.96
CA ILE A 297 -14.59 -9.50 -18.07
C ILE A 297 -13.76 -10.71 -18.52
N ASN A 298 -13.77 -11.00 -19.82
CA ASN A 298 -12.88 -12.01 -20.40
C ASN A 298 -11.43 -11.50 -20.38
N ASP A 299 -10.50 -12.35 -20.03
CA ASP A 299 -9.08 -12.03 -19.96
C ASP A 299 -8.49 -11.64 -21.34
N ASP A 300 -9.13 -12.07 -22.43
CA ASP A 300 -8.73 -11.76 -23.80
C ASP A 300 -9.06 -10.32 -24.25
N GLU A 301 -9.87 -9.57 -23.50
CA GLU A 301 -10.28 -8.20 -23.89
C GLU A 301 -9.23 -7.12 -23.57
N GLY A 302 -7.99 -7.51 -23.27
CA GLY A 302 -6.87 -6.57 -23.08
C GLY A 302 -6.98 -5.71 -21.82
N CYS A 303 -7.88 -6.03 -20.89
CA CYS A 303 -7.98 -5.39 -19.57
C CYS A 303 -6.83 -5.78 -18.63
N PHE A 304 -6.10 -6.83 -18.97
CA PHE A 304 -5.11 -7.44 -18.09
C PHE A 304 -3.71 -7.23 -18.62
N ARG A 305 -2.81 -6.92 -17.70
CA ARG A 305 -1.40 -6.88 -17.97
C ARG A 305 -0.97 -8.26 -18.47
N LYS A 306 -0.54 -8.39 -19.72
CA LYS A 306 0.46 -9.41 -20.03
C LYS A 306 1.62 -9.10 -19.12
N LEU A 307 1.94 -9.98 -18.18
CA LEU A 307 3.16 -9.89 -17.41
C LEU A 307 4.30 -9.74 -18.42
N ASP A 308 4.95 -8.61 -18.36
CA ASP A 308 6.05 -8.28 -19.25
C ASP A 308 7.13 -9.34 -19.02
N GLU A 309 7.37 -10.19 -20.04
CA GLU A 309 8.41 -11.22 -20.01
C GLU A 309 9.82 -10.61 -19.88
N THR A 310 9.92 -9.29 -19.83
CA THR A 310 11.17 -8.51 -19.69
C THR A 310 11.64 -8.34 -18.25
N LEU A 311 10.97 -8.95 -17.26
CA LEU A 311 11.42 -8.98 -15.85
C LEU A 311 11.86 -10.40 -15.43
N ARG A 312 12.53 -11.12 -16.34
CA ARG A 312 13.31 -12.30 -15.95
C ARG A 312 14.75 -11.96 -15.69
#